data_8dbdad3f90de840ccccdb76c2e9ca5bd
#
_entry.id   8dbdad3f90de840ccccdb76c2e9ca5bd
#
_cell.length_a   1.000
_cell.length_b   1.000
_cell.length_c   1.000
_cell.angle_alpha   90.00
_cell.angle_beta   90.00
_cell.angle_gamma   90.00
#
_symmetry.space_group_name_H-M   'P 1'
#
loop_
_entity.id
_entity.type
_entity.pdbx_description
1 polymer ?
#
loop_
_entity_poly.entity_id
_entity_poly.type
_entity_poly.pdbx_seq_one_letter_code
_entity_poly.pdbx_strand_id
1 'polypeptide(L)'
;MAAEPARRSGGKEAIIGTYAVTGSASGMGLQTIRRLQSLGHTVIGVDLKEGQVVADLSTPQGRRAAADGVLAACGGVLDGAVLAAGLGPGAGADRNRLIAEVNFLGVVELLDAWRPALAAADRAKVVVISRNSTTTVPVVPRRTVRALLARDTDKAVGSLRLLGRNGSAIMYAASKIAVSRWLRINAVSAAWAGAGIRMNALAPGAILTPLLEAQLADPREGAAVRRFPVPVGGYGDAGHLADWICFMLSESADFLCGSVVFVDGGSDAFFRPQEWPRAVPLRRLPRYLWRFARGVRRD
;
A
#
# COMPACT_ATOMS: atom_id res chain seq x y z
N MET A 1 49.92 15.93 -19.84
CA MET A 1 48.90 15.00 -19.26
C MET A 1 48.85 15.26 -17.76
N ALA A 2 47.96 16.13 -17.32
CA ALA A 2 47.76 16.43 -15.91
C ALA A 2 46.69 15.47 -15.35
N ALA A 3 47.05 14.77 -14.29
CA ALA A 3 46.14 13.84 -13.62
C ALA A 3 45.04 14.65 -12.88
N GLU A 4 43.81 14.34 -13.19
CA GLU A 4 42.60 14.87 -12.56
C GLU A 4 42.53 14.32 -11.12
N PRO A 5 42.35 15.17 -10.08
CA PRO A 5 42.31 14.67 -8.71
C PRO A 5 41.03 13.88 -8.49
N ALA A 6 41.18 12.67 -7.96
CA ALA A 6 40.09 11.79 -7.55
C ALA A 6 39.14 12.54 -6.62
N ARG A 7 37.88 12.69 -7.02
CA ARG A 7 36.79 13.18 -6.18
C ARG A 7 36.69 12.28 -4.94
N ARG A 8 37.04 12.78 -3.79
CA ARG A 8 36.75 12.14 -2.52
C ARG A 8 35.23 11.97 -2.42
N SER A 9 34.79 10.75 -2.28
CA SER A 9 33.42 10.41 -1.88
C SER A 9 33.25 10.92 -0.44
N GLY A 10 32.76 12.14 -0.29
CA GLY A 10 32.28 12.63 1.00
C GLY A 10 31.12 11.71 1.41
N GLY A 11 31.28 10.96 2.50
CA GLY A 11 30.19 10.19 3.09
C GLY A 11 29.04 11.16 3.40
N LYS A 12 27.94 11.06 2.66
CA LYS A 12 26.69 11.72 3.06
C LYS A 12 26.32 11.15 4.42
N GLU A 13 26.28 11.97 5.45
CA GLU A 13 25.63 11.61 6.71
C GLU A 13 24.25 11.07 6.37
N ALA A 14 23.93 9.88 6.89
CA ALA A 14 22.61 9.29 6.66
C ALA A 14 21.55 10.24 7.24
N ILE A 15 20.69 10.78 6.39
CA ILE A 15 19.61 11.67 6.83
C ILE A 15 18.65 10.81 7.66
N ILE A 16 18.61 11.07 8.97
CA ILE A 16 17.68 10.42 9.89
C ILE A 16 16.30 11.02 9.64
N GLY A 17 15.36 10.18 9.17
CA GLY A 17 13.99 10.61 8.91
C GLY A 17 13.00 10.04 9.92
N THR A 18 11.79 10.62 9.97
CA THR A 18 10.66 10.16 10.78
C THR A 18 9.62 9.49 9.90
N TYR A 19 9.25 8.25 10.23
CA TYR A 19 8.34 7.42 9.44
C TYR A 19 7.15 6.95 10.27
N ALA A 20 5.95 6.98 9.70
CA ALA A 20 4.76 6.36 10.27
C ALA A 20 4.53 4.97 9.64
N VAL A 21 4.29 3.94 10.46
CA VAL A 21 4.02 2.58 9.96
C VAL A 21 2.76 2.03 10.60
N THR A 22 1.72 1.75 9.80
CA THR A 22 0.51 1.07 10.29
C THR A 22 0.65 -0.45 10.19
N GLY A 23 -0.03 -1.21 11.08
CA GLY A 23 0.17 -2.65 11.18
C GLY A 23 1.51 -2.99 11.81
N SER A 24 1.92 -2.19 12.78
CA SER A 24 3.27 -2.17 13.36
C SER A 24 3.60 -3.38 14.25
N ALA A 25 2.59 -4.06 14.79
CA ALA A 25 2.78 -5.13 15.76
C ALA A 25 3.14 -6.49 15.15
N SER A 26 2.99 -6.69 13.83
CA SER A 26 3.23 -8.00 13.22
C SER A 26 3.61 -7.94 11.74
N GLY A 27 4.02 -9.09 11.19
CA GLY A 27 4.22 -9.28 9.75
C GLY A 27 5.13 -8.26 9.09
N MET A 28 4.73 -7.77 7.92
CA MET A 28 5.52 -6.83 7.12
C MET A 28 5.73 -5.48 7.82
N GLY A 29 4.72 -4.97 8.55
CA GLY A 29 4.84 -3.71 9.30
C GLY A 29 5.92 -3.78 10.36
N LEU A 30 5.92 -4.82 11.18
CA LEU A 30 6.94 -5.04 12.22
C LEU A 30 8.35 -5.19 11.62
N GLN A 31 8.50 -5.96 10.53
CA GLN A 31 9.79 -6.11 9.88
C GLN A 31 10.28 -4.78 9.27
N THR A 32 9.37 -3.97 8.73
CA THR A 32 9.68 -2.63 8.22
C THR A 32 10.16 -1.72 9.34
N ILE A 33 9.50 -1.73 10.51
CA ILE A 33 9.95 -0.93 11.68
C ILE A 33 11.36 -1.32 12.08
N ARG A 34 11.62 -2.62 12.26
CA ARG A 34 12.95 -3.12 12.63
C ARG A 34 14.03 -2.68 11.64
N ARG A 35 13.71 -2.74 10.34
CA ARG A 35 14.66 -2.33 9.31
C ARG A 35 14.90 -0.83 9.31
N LEU A 36 13.85 0.00 9.39
CA LEU A 36 14.01 1.46 9.46
C LEU A 36 14.77 1.89 10.71
N GLN A 37 14.49 1.29 11.87
CA GLN A 37 15.21 1.55 13.11
C GLN A 37 16.68 1.13 13.03
N SER A 38 16.99 -0.01 12.39
CA SER A 38 18.39 -0.43 12.18
C SER A 38 19.17 0.51 11.27
N LEU A 39 18.49 1.30 10.44
CA LEU A 39 19.07 2.38 9.62
C LEU A 39 19.14 3.72 10.36
N GLY A 40 18.76 3.78 11.64
CA GLY A 40 18.83 4.98 12.48
C GLY A 40 17.59 5.87 12.40
N HIS A 41 16.53 5.49 11.67
CA HIS A 41 15.34 6.31 11.54
C HIS A 41 14.44 6.24 12.79
N THR A 42 13.70 7.33 13.03
CA THR A 42 12.60 7.36 14.00
C THR A 42 11.35 6.77 13.38
N VAL A 43 10.68 5.83 14.07
CA VAL A 43 9.48 5.16 13.54
C VAL A 43 8.33 5.25 14.52
N ILE A 44 7.20 5.79 14.08
CA ILE A 44 5.95 5.88 14.83
C ILE A 44 5.06 4.73 14.38
N GLY A 45 4.95 3.70 15.24
CA GLY A 45 4.12 2.53 14.97
C GLY A 45 2.67 2.76 15.35
N VAL A 46 1.75 2.40 14.44
CA VAL A 46 0.29 2.41 14.66
C VAL A 46 -0.25 1.00 14.54
N ASP A 47 -0.91 0.49 15.56
CA ASP A 47 -1.55 -0.82 15.54
C ASP A 47 -2.80 -0.88 16.44
N LEU A 48 -3.59 -1.94 16.29
CA LEU A 48 -4.77 -2.18 17.10
C LEU A 48 -4.43 -2.59 18.55
N LYS A 49 -3.31 -3.31 18.74
CA LYS A 49 -2.93 -3.94 20.00
C LYS A 49 -1.72 -3.29 20.64
N GLU A 50 -0.67 -3.09 19.87
CA GLU A 50 0.65 -2.67 20.37
C GLU A 50 1.26 -1.66 19.40
N GLY A 51 1.80 -0.57 19.92
CA GLY A 51 2.46 0.47 19.13
C GLY A 51 2.59 1.74 19.93
N GLN A 52 3.29 2.71 19.40
CA GLN A 52 3.35 4.05 19.99
C GLN A 52 1.97 4.73 19.93
N VAL A 53 1.18 4.40 18.91
CA VAL A 53 -0.21 4.82 18.76
C VAL A 53 -1.09 3.57 18.66
N VAL A 54 -1.93 3.34 19.66
CA VAL A 54 -2.90 2.22 19.66
C VAL A 54 -4.23 2.75 19.17
N ALA A 55 -4.71 2.22 18.03
CA ALA A 55 -5.95 2.69 17.41
C ALA A 55 -6.62 1.63 16.54
N ASP A 56 -7.95 1.57 16.60
CA ASP A 56 -8.77 0.70 15.74
C ASP A 56 -9.13 1.41 14.42
N LEU A 57 -8.41 1.09 13.35
CA LEU A 57 -8.65 1.67 12.03
C LEU A 57 -9.98 1.26 11.38
N SER A 58 -10.72 0.30 11.98
CA SER A 58 -12.06 -0.06 11.51
C SER A 58 -13.12 0.97 11.85
N THR A 59 -12.82 1.90 12.75
CA THR A 59 -13.75 2.94 13.19
C THR A 59 -13.28 4.35 12.79
N PRO A 60 -14.20 5.29 12.49
CA PRO A 60 -13.84 6.67 12.22
C PRO A 60 -13.09 7.34 13.39
N GLN A 61 -13.45 7.00 14.62
CA GLN A 61 -12.80 7.52 15.83
C GLN A 61 -11.36 7.03 15.93
N GLY A 62 -11.15 5.73 15.72
CA GLY A 62 -9.81 5.14 15.74
C GLY A 62 -8.91 5.68 14.62
N ARG A 63 -9.46 5.91 13.41
CA ARG A 63 -8.69 6.54 12.33
C ARG A 63 -8.28 7.98 12.68
N ARG A 64 -9.17 8.76 13.31
CA ARG A 64 -8.81 10.10 13.82
C ARG A 64 -7.74 10.01 14.91
N ALA A 65 -7.92 9.13 15.89
CA ALA A 65 -6.93 8.95 16.96
C ALA A 65 -5.56 8.53 16.41
N ALA A 66 -5.53 7.65 15.39
CA ALA A 66 -4.30 7.27 14.71
C ALA A 66 -3.65 8.45 13.97
N ALA A 67 -4.46 9.27 13.27
CA ALA A 67 -3.99 10.45 12.57
C ALA A 67 -3.36 11.46 13.54
N ASP A 68 -4.11 11.82 14.58
CA ASP A 68 -3.71 12.83 15.57
C ASP A 68 -2.48 12.35 16.38
N GLY A 69 -2.46 11.07 16.78
CA GLY A 69 -1.34 10.49 17.51
C GLY A 69 -0.02 10.52 16.73
N VAL A 70 -0.05 10.23 15.43
CA VAL A 70 1.13 10.32 14.56
C VAL A 70 1.55 11.77 14.36
N LEU A 71 0.60 12.68 14.10
CA LEU A 71 0.91 14.11 13.92
C LEU A 71 1.51 14.74 15.17
N ALA A 72 1.03 14.36 16.36
CA ALA A 72 1.60 14.80 17.62
C ALA A 72 3.03 14.26 17.83
N ALA A 73 3.28 13.02 17.44
CA ALA A 73 4.59 12.37 17.65
C ALA A 73 5.66 12.80 16.63
N CYS A 74 5.28 13.19 15.40
CA CYS A 74 6.23 13.56 14.35
C CYS A 74 6.67 15.01 14.36
N GLY A 75 6.15 15.85 15.26
CA GLY A 75 6.51 17.27 15.31
C GLY A 75 6.16 18.05 14.03
N GLY A 76 5.16 17.59 13.27
CA GLY A 76 4.69 18.25 12.05
C GLY A 76 5.44 17.87 10.77
N VAL A 77 6.46 17.01 10.83
CA VAL A 77 7.23 16.56 9.65
C VAL A 77 7.27 15.04 9.60
N LEU A 78 6.86 14.47 8.46
CA LEU A 78 6.96 13.04 8.15
C LEU A 78 7.77 12.83 6.87
N ASP A 79 8.93 12.18 6.97
CA ASP A 79 9.75 11.82 5.81
C ASP A 79 9.15 10.66 5.03
N GLY A 80 8.25 9.90 5.65
CA GLY A 80 7.50 8.90 4.93
C GLY A 80 6.46 8.16 5.75
N ALA A 81 5.65 7.35 5.05
CA ALA A 81 4.64 6.52 5.66
C ALA A 81 4.52 5.15 4.98
N VAL A 82 4.26 4.12 5.78
CA VAL A 82 4.01 2.76 5.32
C VAL A 82 2.64 2.30 5.81
N LEU A 83 1.70 2.10 4.88
CA LEU A 83 0.34 1.67 5.19
C LEU A 83 0.27 0.15 5.04
N ALA A 84 0.69 -0.59 6.11
CA ALA A 84 0.75 -2.04 6.11
C ALA A 84 -0.38 -2.71 6.91
N ALA A 85 -1.17 -1.95 7.66
CA ALA A 85 -2.35 -2.48 8.32
C ALA A 85 -3.34 -3.06 7.31
N GLY A 86 -3.91 -4.22 7.63
CA GLY A 86 -4.88 -4.83 6.74
C GLY A 86 -5.46 -6.12 7.29
N LEU A 87 -6.69 -6.40 6.88
CA LEU A 87 -7.42 -7.60 7.21
C LEU A 87 -7.57 -8.47 5.95
N GLY A 88 -7.32 -9.77 6.10
CA GLY A 88 -7.58 -10.76 5.06
C GLY A 88 -9.06 -11.15 4.95
N PRO A 89 -9.43 -12.01 3.98
CA PRO A 89 -10.72 -12.67 3.95
C PRO A 89 -10.99 -13.42 5.27
N GLY A 90 -12.23 -13.78 5.51
CA GLY A 90 -12.60 -14.53 6.71
C GLY A 90 -14.12 -14.63 6.87
N ALA A 91 -14.54 -15.33 7.91
CA ALA A 91 -15.94 -15.48 8.29
C ALA A 91 -16.43 -14.29 9.14
N GLY A 92 -17.74 -14.16 9.28
CA GLY A 92 -18.42 -13.16 10.11
C GLY A 92 -19.26 -12.19 9.30
N ALA A 93 -20.39 -11.77 9.87
CA ALA A 93 -21.37 -10.90 9.19
C ALA A 93 -20.75 -9.55 8.79
N ASP A 94 -19.92 -8.98 9.65
CA ASP A 94 -19.30 -7.67 9.45
C ASP A 94 -17.95 -7.72 8.73
N ARG A 95 -17.47 -8.91 8.34
CA ARG A 95 -16.14 -9.06 7.77
C ARG A 95 -15.91 -8.19 6.54
N ASN A 96 -16.91 -8.08 5.66
CA ASN A 96 -16.83 -7.23 4.48
C ASN A 96 -16.68 -5.74 4.85
N ARG A 97 -17.40 -5.29 5.87
CA ARG A 97 -17.30 -3.92 6.38
C ARG A 97 -15.92 -3.67 6.97
N LEU A 98 -15.45 -4.54 7.86
CA LEU A 98 -14.13 -4.42 8.48
C LEU A 98 -13.00 -4.35 7.42
N ILE A 99 -13.08 -5.19 6.38
CA ILE A 99 -12.11 -5.15 5.27
C ILE A 99 -12.18 -3.79 4.52
N ALA A 100 -13.36 -3.27 4.25
CA ALA A 100 -13.51 -1.98 3.59
C ALA A 100 -12.95 -0.82 4.43
N GLU A 101 -13.30 -0.81 5.72
CA GLU A 101 -12.88 0.22 6.67
C GLU A 101 -11.37 0.21 6.87
N VAL A 102 -10.76 -0.94 7.19
CA VAL A 102 -9.33 -1.01 7.47
C VAL A 102 -8.48 -0.90 6.20
N ASN A 103 -8.79 -1.70 5.16
CA ASN A 103 -7.91 -1.82 4.00
C ASN A 103 -8.03 -0.65 3.01
N PHE A 104 -9.14 0.10 3.04
CA PHE A 104 -9.35 1.24 2.16
C PHE A 104 -9.46 2.54 2.93
N LEU A 105 -10.46 2.73 3.80
CA LEU A 105 -10.64 3.99 4.53
C LEU A 105 -9.49 4.25 5.49
N GLY A 106 -9.01 3.22 6.21
CA GLY A 106 -7.84 3.30 7.08
C GLY A 106 -6.56 3.75 6.35
N VAL A 107 -6.45 3.49 5.05
CA VAL A 107 -5.33 3.99 4.24
C VAL A 107 -5.57 5.41 3.77
N VAL A 108 -6.73 5.67 3.13
CA VAL A 108 -6.93 6.95 2.45
C VAL A 108 -7.17 8.10 3.41
N GLU A 109 -7.86 7.88 4.54
CA GLU A 109 -8.11 8.92 5.54
C GLU A 109 -6.84 9.28 6.32
N LEU A 110 -5.99 8.28 6.67
CA LEU A 110 -4.70 8.56 7.30
C LEU A 110 -3.78 9.34 6.36
N LEU A 111 -3.69 8.95 5.09
CA LEU A 111 -2.87 9.67 4.12
C LEU A 111 -3.37 11.10 3.88
N ASP A 112 -4.69 11.32 3.80
CA ASP A 112 -5.26 12.67 3.70
C ASP A 112 -4.91 13.52 4.92
N ALA A 113 -4.98 12.94 6.14
CA ALA A 113 -4.64 13.64 7.37
C ALA A 113 -3.12 13.91 7.50
N TRP A 114 -2.27 12.97 7.13
CA TRP A 114 -0.82 13.12 7.22
C TRP A 114 -0.21 13.92 6.06
N ARG A 115 -0.95 14.18 5.00
CA ARG A 115 -0.45 14.90 3.82
C ARG A 115 0.25 16.23 4.13
N PRO A 116 -0.24 17.10 5.05
CA PRO A 116 0.49 18.31 5.39
C PRO A 116 1.88 18.05 6.00
N ALA A 117 2.00 17.08 6.90
CA ALA A 117 3.28 16.70 7.50
C ALA A 117 4.23 16.03 6.49
N LEU A 118 3.69 15.23 5.56
CA LEU A 118 4.46 14.67 4.44
C LEU A 118 4.94 15.76 3.47
N ALA A 119 4.12 16.78 3.23
CA ALA A 119 4.49 17.91 2.36
C ALA A 119 5.52 18.84 3.02
N ALA A 120 5.59 18.85 4.36
CA ALA A 120 6.59 19.60 5.10
C ALA A 120 8.00 18.99 5.01
N ALA A 121 8.10 17.70 4.70
CA ALA A 121 9.36 17.04 4.38
C ALA A 121 9.69 17.29 2.90
N ASP A 122 10.97 17.52 2.59
CA ASP A 122 11.39 17.90 1.22
C ASP A 122 11.09 16.83 0.17
N ARG A 123 11.12 15.55 0.51
CA ARG A 123 10.93 14.41 -0.42
C ARG A 123 10.25 13.23 0.23
N ALA A 124 9.13 13.44 0.89
CA ALA A 124 8.42 12.38 1.56
C ALA A 124 8.04 11.22 0.62
N LYS A 125 8.15 10.01 1.13
CA LYS A 125 7.80 8.79 0.39
C LYS A 125 6.75 7.97 1.12
N VAL A 126 5.78 7.50 0.37
CA VAL A 126 4.68 6.68 0.89
C VAL A 126 4.65 5.33 0.18
N VAL A 127 4.62 4.26 0.96
CA VAL A 127 4.42 2.90 0.47
C VAL A 127 3.12 2.33 1.02
N VAL A 128 2.21 1.99 0.13
CA VAL A 128 0.94 1.36 0.47
C VAL A 128 1.02 -0.14 0.16
N ILE A 129 0.65 -0.99 1.11
CA ILE A 129 0.60 -2.43 0.86
C ILE A 129 -0.70 -2.78 0.15
N SER A 130 -0.55 -3.03 -1.16
CA SER A 130 -1.58 -3.60 -2.02
C SER A 130 -1.56 -5.15 -1.93
N ARG A 131 -1.84 -5.85 -3.02
CA ARG A 131 -1.75 -7.32 -3.15
C ARG A 131 -1.84 -7.75 -4.61
N ASN A 132 -1.29 -8.92 -4.95
CA ASN A 132 -1.47 -9.52 -6.27
C ASN A 132 -2.91 -9.93 -6.57
N SER A 133 -3.80 -10.06 -5.56
CA SER A 133 -5.24 -10.26 -5.76
C SER A 133 -5.93 -9.15 -6.57
N THR A 134 -5.26 -8.01 -6.77
CA THR A 134 -5.73 -6.95 -7.68
C THR A 134 -5.82 -7.42 -9.12
N THR A 135 -5.09 -8.44 -9.47
CA THR A 135 -4.95 -8.94 -10.84
C THR A 135 -5.24 -10.43 -10.98
N THR A 136 -5.01 -11.21 -9.90
CA THR A 136 -5.20 -12.67 -9.92
C THR A 136 -6.63 -13.11 -9.56
N VAL A 137 -7.46 -12.25 -8.96
CA VAL A 137 -8.89 -12.53 -8.74
C VAL A 137 -9.66 -12.21 -10.02
N PRO A 138 -10.25 -13.22 -10.69
CA PRO A 138 -10.73 -13.07 -12.07
C PRO A 138 -11.91 -12.11 -12.21
N VAL A 139 -12.79 -12.06 -11.20
CA VAL A 139 -14.01 -11.24 -11.26
C VAL A 139 -14.20 -10.46 -9.96
N VAL A 140 -14.02 -9.13 -10.06
CA VAL A 140 -14.33 -8.19 -8.97
C VAL A 140 -15.36 -7.18 -9.49
N PRO A 141 -16.55 -7.07 -8.85
CA PRO A 141 -17.59 -6.17 -9.32
C PRO A 141 -17.16 -4.71 -9.35
N ARG A 142 -17.24 -4.07 -10.50
CA ARG A 142 -16.86 -2.67 -10.67
C ARG A 142 -17.63 -1.72 -9.76
N ARG A 143 -18.87 -2.06 -9.40
CA ARG A 143 -19.72 -1.30 -8.49
C ARG A 143 -19.14 -1.24 -7.09
N THR A 144 -18.59 -2.37 -6.57
CA THR A 144 -17.92 -2.44 -5.27
C THR A 144 -16.70 -1.51 -5.21
N VAL A 145 -15.83 -1.60 -6.23
CA VAL A 145 -14.64 -0.73 -6.31
C VAL A 145 -15.01 0.75 -6.44
N ARG A 146 -16.09 1.09 -7.19
CA ARG A 146 -16.56 2.48 -7.27
C ARG A 146 -17.14 2.99 -5.96
N ALA A 147 -17.88 2.16 -5.23
CA ALA A 147 -18.41 2.51 -3.91
C ALA A 147 -17.28 2.79 -2.92
N LEU A 148 -16.25 1.93 -2.88
CA LEU A 148 -15.06 2.18 -2.06
C LEU A 148 -14.38 3.49 -2.42
N LEU A 149 -14.12 3.75 -3.71
CA LEU A 149 -13.51 5.00 -4.17
C LEU A 149 -14.35 6.24 -3.84
N ALA A 150 -15.68 6.08 -3.71
CA ALA A 150 -16.59 7.10 -3.23
C ALA A 150 -16.69 7.16 -1.70
N ARG A 151 -15.93 6.32 -0.96
CA ARG A 151 -15.97 6.19 0.51
C ARG A 151 -17.33 5.76 1.06
N ASP A 152 -18.13 5.07 0.25
CA ASP A 152 -19.46 4.56 0.60
C ASP A 152 -19.36 3.08 0.95
N THR A 153 -19.03 2.79 2.22
CA THR A 153 -18.88 1.42 2.72
C THR A 153 -20.19 0.65 2.64
N ASP A 154 -21.34 1.29 2.90
CA ASP A 154 -22.65 0.61 2.86
C ASP A 154 -22.97 0.11 1.47
N LYS A 155 -22.73 0.92 0.46
CA LYS A 155 -22.90 0.56 -0.94
C LYS A 155 -21.92 -0.53 -1.38
N ALA A 156 -20.68 -0.45 -0.91
CA ALA A 156 -19.67 -1.48 -1.19
C ALA A 156 -20.10 -2.83 -0.62
N VAL A 157 -20.49 -2.89 0.65
CA VAL A 157 -20.98 -4.11 1.33
C VAL A 157 -22.26 -4.62 0.68
N GLY A 158 -23.24 -3.73 0.45
CA GLY A 158 -24.50 -4.06 -0.19
C GLY A 158 -24.35 -4.69 -1.58
N SER A 159 -23.33 -4.28 -2.31
CA SER A 159 -23.05 -4.80 -3.65
C SER A 159 -22.61 -6.28 -3.67
N LEU A 160 -22.23 -6.86 -2.52
CA LEU A 160 -21.74 -8.24 -2.40
C LEU A 160 -22.72 -9.17 -1.69
N ARG A 161 -23.91 -8.69 -1.29
CA ARG A 161 -24.90 -9.49 -0.50
C ARG A 161 -25.23 -10.84 -1.14
N LEU A 162 -25.32 -10.88 -2.47
CA LEU A 162 -25.68 -12.10 -3.21
C LEU A 162 -24.52 -13.09 -3.38
N LEU A 163 -23.31 -12.73 -2.98
CA LEU A 163 -22.11 -13.57 -3.17
C LEU A 163 -21.81 -14.47 -1.95
N GLY A 164 -22.62 -14.41 -0.91
CA GLY A 164 -22.53 -15.27 0.26
C GLY A 164 -21.12 -15.38 0.81
N ARG A 165 -20.62 -16.59 1.02
CA ARG A 165 -19.31 -16.88 1.59
C ARG A 165 -18.11 -16.33 0.78
N ASN A 166 -18.27 -16.14 -0.51
CA ASN A 166 -17.23 -15.59 -1.38
C ASN A 166 -17.11 -14.06 -1.26
N GLY A 167 -18.06 -13.41 -0.58
CA GLY A 167 -18.10 -11.95 -0.45
C GLY A 167 -16.83 -11.36 0.17
N SER A 168 -16.27 -12.01 1.20
CA SER A 168 -15.08 -11.47 1.90
C SER A 168 -13.82 -11.51 1.04
N ALA A 169 -13.59 -12.56 0.28
CA ALA A 169 -12.47 -12.65 -0.65
C ALA A 169 -12.58 -11.62 -1.78
N ILE A 170 -13.81 -11.40 -2.29
CA ILE A 170 -14.06 -10.38 -3.32
C ILE A 170 -13.96 -8.97 -2.75
N MET A 171 -14.45 -8.72 -1.51
CA MET A 171 -14.27 -7.43 -0.84
C MET A 171 -12.79 -7.13 -0.61
N TYR A 172 -12.01 -8.14 -0.20
CA TYR A 172 -10.57 -8.01 -0.04
C TYR A 172 -9.88 -7.60 -1.35
N ALA A 173 -10.14 -8.31 -2.45
CA ALA A 173 -9.61 -7.93 -3.76
C ALA A 173 -10.09 -6.53 -4.20
N ALA A 174 -11.38 -6.21 -3.99
CA ALA A 174 -11.94 -4.90 -4.31
C ALA A 174 -11.27 -3.79 -3.52
N SER A 175 -10.98 -3.99 -2.21
CA SER A 175 -10.29 -3.00 -1.38
C SER A 175 -8.87 -2.74 -1.89
N LYS A 176 -8.13 -3.79 -2.27
CA LYS A 176 -6.78 -3.66 -2.81
C LYS A 176 -6.75 -3.05 -4.21
N ILE A 177 -7.76 -3.31 -5.05
CA ILE A 177 -7.95 -2.60 -6.33
C ILE A 177 -8.29 -1.13 -6.09
N ALA A 178 -9.18 -0.83 -5.14
CA ALA A 178 -9.59 0.53 -4.84
C ALA A 178 -8.42 1.38 -4.34
N VAL A 179 -7.64 0.87 -3.38
CA VAL A 179 -6.48 1.59 -2.84
C VAL A 179 -5.41 1.81 -3.90
N SER A 180 -5.13 0.81 -4.75
CA SER A 180 -4.17 0.95 -5.86
C SER A 180 -4.64 1.99 -6.89
N ARG A 181 -5.94 2.06 -7.19
CA ARG A 181 -6.51 3.07 -8.09
C ARG A 181 -6.50 4.45 -7.48
N TRP A 182 -6.87 4.57 -6.20
CA TRP A 182 -6.84 5.83 -5.48
C TRP A 182 -5.41 6.40 -5.47
N LEU A 183 -4.44 5.56 -5.12
CA LEU A 183 -3.04 5.92 -5.15
C LEU A 183 -2.60 6.41 -6.54
N ARG A 184 -2.86 5.66 -7.60
CA ARG A 184 -2.46 6.04 -8.98
C ARG A 184 -3.10 7.32 -9.48
N ILE A 185 -4.31 7.66 -8.97
CA ILE A 185 -5.00 8.90 -9.33
C ILE A 185 -4.35 10.07 -8.59
N ASN A 186 -4.10 9.92 -7.29
CA ASN A 186 -3.63 10.98 -6.42
C ASN A 186 -2.12 11.21 -6.52
N ALA A 187 -1.31 10.17 -6.63
CA ALA A 187 0.15 10.25 -6.63
C ALA A 187 0.72 11.28 -7.64
N VAL A 188 0.06 11.47 -8.77
CA VAL A 188 0.51 12.36 -9.85
C VAL A 188 -0.13 13.75 -9.83
N SER A 189 -0.88 14.06 -8.77
CA SER A 189 -1.56 15.36 -8.62
C SER A 189 -0.65 16.42 -7.99
N ALA A 190 -1.00 17.70 -8.16
CA ALA A 190 -0.32 18.82 -7.54
C ALA A 190 -0.29 18.69 -5.99
N ALA A 191 -1.35 18.16 -5.39
CA ALA A 191 -1.45 17.96 -3.95
C ALA A 191 -0.48 16.90 -3.38
N TRP A 192 0.08 16.02 -4.22
CA TRP A 192 1.01 14.96 -3.83
C TRP A 192 2.35 15.10 -4.52
N ALA A 193 2.48 14.73 -5.81
CA ALA A 193 3.76 14.87 -6.51
C ALA A 193 4.20 16.33 -6.60
N GLY A 194 3.26 17.27 -6.81
CA GLY A 194 3.53 18.70 -6.80
C GLY A 194 4.02 19.22 -5.44
N ALA A 195 3.56 18.60 -4.35
CA ALA A 195 4.00 18.89 -2.97
C ALA A 195 5.24 18.08 -2.54
N GLY A 196 5.98 17.46 -3.46
CA GLY A 196 7.19 16.70 -3.14
C GLY A 196 6.96 15.28 -2.64
N ILE A 197 5.72 14.78 -2.56
CA ILE A 197 5.39 13.47 -2.01
C ILE A 197 5.36 12.41 -3.12
N ARG A 198 6.10 11.29 -2.98
CA ARG A 198 6.06 10.13 -3.88
C ARG A 198 5.26 9.02 -3.25
N MET A 199 4.12 8.67 -3.85
CA MET A 199 3.32 7.52 -3.40
C MET A 199 3.45 6.36 -4.35
N ASN A 200 3.73 5.17 -3.80
CA ASN A 200 3.81 3.92 -4.54
C ASN A 200 3.14 2.79 -3.76
N ALA A 201 2.78 1.72 -4.44
CA ALA A 201 2.24 0.53 -3.83
C ALA A 201 3.15 -0.66 -4.06
N LEU A 202 3.34 -1.46 -3.01
CA LEU A 202 3.89 -2.80 -3.09
C LEU A 202 2.73 -3.79 -3.13
N ALA A 203 2.74 -4.71 -4.09
CA ALA A 203 1.71 -5.72 -4.30
C ALA A 203 2.30 -7.12 -4.05
N PRO A 204 2.37 -7.57 -2.77
CA PRO A 204 2.93 -8.86 -2.43
C PRO A 204 2.04 -10.01 -2.88
N GLY A 205 2.68 -11.16 -3.11
CA GLY A 205 2.05 -12.46 -3.26
C GLY A 205 1.77 -13.14 -1.92
N ALA A 206 1.87 -14.46 -1.87
CA ALA A 206 1.75 -15.26 -0.65
C ALA A 206 3.01 -15.08 0.20
N ILE A 207 2.93 -14.24 1.23
CA ILE A 207 4.04 -13.92 2.14
C ILE A 207 3.77 -14.59 3.49
N LEU A 208 4.76 -15.30 4.01
CA LEU A 208 4.66 -15.96 5.30
C LEU A 208 4.59 -14.91 6.42
N THR A 209 3.39 -14.73 6.92
CA THR A 209 3.01 -13.79 7.96
C THR A 209 1.99 -14.47 8.86
N PRO A 210 1.73 -13.99 10.09
CA PRO A 210 0.68 -14.55 10.94
C PRO A 210 -0.68 -14.64 10.24
N LEU A 211 -0.99 -13.72 9.33
CA LEU A 211 -2.21 -13.77 8.52
C LEU A 211 -2.22 -14.98 7.57
N LEU A 212 -1.12 -15.26 6.86
CA LEU A 212 -1.04 -16.40 5.95
C LEU A 212 -0.97 -17.73 6.75
N GLU A 213 -0.27 -17.75 7.88
CA GLU A 213 -0.21 -18.92 8.77
C GLU A 213 -1.59 -19.30 9.26
N ALA A 214 -2.40 -18.32 9.69
CA ALA A 214 -3.79 -18.56 10.09
C ALA A 214 -4.63 -19.12 8.93
N GLN A 215 -4.44 -18.61 7.70
CA GLN A 215 -5.11 -19.14 6.51
C GLN A 215 -4.66 -20.59 6.17
N LEU A 216 -3.36 -20.88 6.31
CA LEU A 216 -2.81 -22.21 6.09
C LEU A 216 -3.30 -23.24 7.10
N ALA A 217 -3.59 -22.82 8.34
CA ALA A 217 -4.13 -23.65 9.41
C ALA A 217 -5.62 -23.99 9.18
N ASP A 218 -6.36 -23.15 8.44
CA ASP A 218 -7.74 -23.47 8.06
C ASP A 218 -7.77 -24.56 6.97
N PRO A 219 -8.52 -25.67 7.16
CA PRO A 219 -8.53 -26.78 6.19
C PRO A 219 -8.96 -26.39 4.78
N ARG A 220 -9.87 -25.41 4.64
CA ARG A 220 -10.42 -24.98 3.34
C ARG A 220 -9.57 -23.89 2.69
N GLU A 221 -9.26 -22.84 3.45
CA GLU A 221 -8.43 -21.75 2.96
C GLU A 221 -7.00 -22.23 2.68
N GLY A 222 -6.43 -23.07 3.56
CA GLY A 222 -5.09 -23.61 3.40
C GLY A 222 -4.94 -24.49 2.15
N ALA A 223 -5.97 -25.25 1.76
CA ALA A 223 -5.94 -26.00 0.50
C ALA A 223 -5.88 -25.07 -0.72
N ALA A 224 -6.62 -23.96 -0.69
CA ALA A 224 -6.61 -22.97 -1.76
C ALA A 224 -5.27 -22.21 -1.83
N VAL A 225 -4.71 -21.84 -0.67
CA VAL A 225 -3.40 -21.19 -0.57
C VAL A 225 -2.29 -22.09 -1.12
N ARG A 226 -2.27 -23.37 -0.73
CA ARG A 226 -1.26 -24.34 -1.21
C ARG A 226 -1.34 -24.64 -2.71
N ARG A 227 -2.54 -24.51 -3.30
CA ARG A 227 -2.75 -24.70 -4.76
C ARG A 227 -2.48 -23.44 -5.57
N PHE A 228 -2.36 -22.29 -4.90
CA PHE A 228 -2.15 -21.03 -5.62
C PHE A 228 -0.77 -21.03 -6.29
N PRO A 229 -0.70 -20.78 -7.61
CA PRO A 229 0.56 -20.88 -8.33
C PRO A 229 1.51 -19.74 -7.94
N VAL A 230 2.71 -20.15 -7.51
CA VAL A 230 3.85 -19.29 -7.25
C VAL A 230 5.03 -19.85 -8.06
N PRO A 231 5.31 -19.34 -9.26
CA PRO A 231 6.30 -19.91 -10.17
C PRO A 231 7.71 -20.10 -9.59
N VAL A 232 8.15 -19.18 -8.71
CA VAL A 232 9.46 -19.35 -8.03
C VAL A 232 9.43 -20.34 -6.87
N GLY A 233 8.24 -20.86 -6.52
CA GLY A 233 8.03 -21.80 -5.43
C GLY A 233 7.98 -21.17 -4.04
N GLY A 234 7.32 -21.87 -3.11
CA GLY A 234 7.24 -21.48 -1.69
C GLY A 234 6.42 -20.23 -1.39
N TYR A 235 6.73 -19.65 -0.24
CA TYR A 235 6.13 -18.38 0.23
C TYR A 235 7.22 -17.33 0.36
N GLY A 236 6.87 -16.06 0.09
CA GLY A 236 7.78 -14.94 0.30
C GLY A 236 8.04 -14.68 1.79
N ASP A 237 9.15 -14.08 2.09
CA ASP A 237 9.57 -13.68 3.44
C ASP A 237 9.19 -12.22 3.73
N ALA A 238 8.69 -11.96 4.96
CA ALA A 238 8.26 -10.61 5.37
C ALA A 238 9.43 -9.63 5.53
N GLY A 239 10.64 -10.14 5.88
CA GLY A 239 11.87 -9.34 5.96
C GLY A 239 12.33 -8.88 4.58
N HIS A 240 12.28 -9.76 3.58
CA HIS A 240 12.59 -9.38 2.19
C HIS A 240 11.61 -8.33 1.68
N LEU A 241 10.32 -8.41 2.07
CA LEU A 241 9.35 -7.36 1.72
C LEU A 241 9.67 -6.04 2.42
N ALA A 242 10.17 -6.08 3.65
CA ALA A 242 10.64 -4.88 4.36
C ALA A 242 11.84 -4.24 3.64
N ASP A 243 12.75 -5.03 3.07
CA ASP A 243 13.85 -4.52 2.23
C ASP A 243 13.32 -3.80 0.99
N TRP A 244 12.33 -4.35 0.30
CA TRP A 244 11.65 -3.68 -0.81
C TRP A 244 10.98 -2.38 -0.37
N ILE A 245 10.32 -2.35 0.78
CA ILE A 245 9.70 -1.15 1.34
C ILE A 245 10.77 -0.10 1.63
N CYS A 246 11.87 -0.46 2.30
CA CYS A 246 12.98 0.46 2.58
C CYS A 246 13.63 1.00 1.30
N PHE A 247 13.81 0.16 0.26
CA PHE A 247 14.26 0.63 -1.05
C PHE A 247 13.28 1.67 -1.63
N MET A 248 11.97 1.42 -1.59
CA MET A 248 10.96 2.34 -2.10
C MET A 248 10.88 3.66 -1.28
N LEU A 249 11.36 3.66 -0.04
CA LEU A 249 11.50 4.85 0.81
C LEU A 249 12.85 5.56 0.63
N SER A 250 13.84 4.94 0.01
CA SER A 250 15.19 5.50 -0.15
C SER A 250 15.27 6.54 -1.29
N GLU A 251 16.37 7.30 -1.34
CA GLU A 251 16.67 8.24 -2.42
C GLU A 251 16.71 7.57 -3.80
N SER A 252 17.11 6.29 -3.87
CA SER A 252 17.12 5.53 -5.13
C SER A 252 15.75 5.41 -5.79
N ALA A 253 14.67 5.60 -5.03
CA ALA A 253 13.29 5.57 -5.50
C ALA A 253 12.70 6.98 -5.76
N ASP A 254 13.50 8.05 -5.81
CA ASP A 254 13.00 9.43 -6.01
C ASP A 254 12.21 9.63 -7.30
N PHE A 255 12.52 8.84 -8.32
CA PHE A 255 11.80 8.90 -9.60
C PHE A 255 10.64 7.90 -9.69
N LEU A 256 10.38 7.12 -8.64
CA LEU A 256 9.26 6.19 -8.57
C LEU A 256 8.01 6.92 -8.03
N CYS A 257 6.96 7.05 -8.85
CA CYS A 257 5.71 7.73 -8.49
C CYS A 257 4.50 7.09 -9.16
N GLY A 258 3.51 6.71 -8.36
CA GLY A 258 2.27 6.10 -8.83
C GLY A 258 2.40 4.66 -9.32
N SER A 259 3.50 4.00 -9.01
CA SER A 259 3.75 2.60 -9.40
C SER A 259 3.05 1.62 -8.47
N VAL A 260 2.70 0.46 -9.03
CA VAL A 260 2.28 -0.73 -8.28
C VAL A 260 3.28 -1.82 -8.62
N VAL A 261 4.16 -2.13 -7.68
CA VAL A 261 5.25 -3.10 -7.86
C VAL A 261 4.81 -4.46 -7.34
N PHE A 262 4.76 -5.46 -8.20
CA PHE A 262 4.44 -6.82 -7.82
C PHE A 262 5.69 -7.53 -7.30
N VAL A 263 5.59 -8.09 -6.08
CA VAL A 263 6.60 -8.95 -5.46
C VAL A 263 5.88 -10.22 -5.01
N ASP A 264 5.57 -11.09 -5.96
CA ASP A 264 4.59 -12.16 -5.80
C ASP A 264 5.06 -13.53 -6.32
N GLY A 265 6.37 -13.67 -6.54
CA GLY A 265 6.93 -14.91 -7.04
C GLY A 265 6.48 -15.29 -8.46
N GLY A 266 6.04 -14.29 -9.24
CA GLY A 266 5.63 -14.47 -10.64
C GLY A 266 4.16 -14.85 -10.83
N SER A 267 3.35 -14.85 -9.78
CA SER A 267 1.92 -15.25 -9.86
C SER A 267 1.14 -14.36 -10.84
N ASP A 268 1.34 -13.04 -10.80
CA ASP A 268 0.67 -12.11 -11.72
C ASP A 268 1.03 -12.42 -13.18
N ALA A 269 2.32 -12.59 -13.46
CA ALA A 269 2.80 -12.90 -14.82
C ALA A 269 2.30 -14.27 -15.31
N PHE A 270 2.20 -15.26 -14.42
CA PHE A 270 1.66 -16.57 -14.74
C PHE A 270 0.20 -16.51 -15.20
N PHE A 271 -0.64 -15.75 -14.48
CA PHE A 271 -2.06 -15.65 -14.84
C PHE A 271 -2.32 -14.72 -16.04
N ARG A 272 -1.45 -13.74 -16.29
CA ARG A 272 -1.70 -12.66 -17.24
C ARG A 272 -0.47 -12.30 -18.09
N PRO A 273 0.19 -13.28 -18.73
CA PRO A 273 1.45 -13.03 -19.45
C PRO A 273 1.30 -12.03 -20.59
N GLN A 274 0.11 -11.93 -21.20
CA GLN A 274 -0.17 -11.05 -22.36
C GLN A 274 -0.93 -9.76 -21.97
N GLU A 275 -1.26 -9.58 -20.70
CA GLU A 275 -1.99 -8.37 -20.22
C GLU A 275 -1.06 -7.18 -19.91
N TRP A 276 0.24 -7.32 -20.16
CA TRP A 276 1.23 -6.29 -19.97
C TRP A 276 2.10 -6.08 -21.23
N PRO A 277 2.28 -4.82 -21.70
CA PRO A 277 1.60 -3.62 -21.25
C PRO A 277 0.17 -3.54 -21.80
N ARG A 278 -0.76 -3.08 -20.98
CA ARG A 278 -2.15 -2.90 -21.44
C ARG A 278 -2.26 -1.66 -22.30
N ALA A 279 -2.65 -1.83 -23.56
CA ALA A 279 -2.88 -0.72 -24.49
C ALA A 279 -3.99 0.23 -24.00
N VAL A 280 -3.89 1.50 -24.39
CA VAL A 280 -4.96 2.48 -24.12
C VAL A 280 -6.17 2.12 -24.99
N PRO A 281 -7.34 1.83 -24.41
CA PRO A 281 -8.54 1.54 -25.16
C PRO A 281 -8.90 2.73 -26.08
N LEU A 282 -9.27 2.48 -27.34
CA LEU A 282 -9.59 3.52 -28.33
C LEU A 282 -10.55 4.59 -27.82
N ARG A 283 -11.58 4.19 -27.06
CA ARG A 283 -12.53 5.12 -26.42
C ARG A 283 -11.90 6.11 -25.43
N ARG A 284 -10.69 5.84 -24.93
CA ARG A 284 -9.94 6.71 -24.00
C ARG A 284 -8.85 7.51 -24.71
N LEU A 285 -8.62 7.26 -25.97
CA LEU A 285 -7.58 7.92 -26.77
C LEU A 285 -7.73 9.45 -26.77
N PRO A 286 -8.92 10.06 -26.96
CA PRO A 286 -9.08 11.51 -26.93
C PRO A 286 -8.63 12.12 -25.59
N ARG A 287 -9.02 11.49 -24.47
CA ARG A 287 -8.60 11.92 -23.12
C ARG A 287 -7.10 11.73 -22.89
N TYR A 288 -6.51 10.68 -23.45
CA TYR A 288 -5.07 10.41 -23.38
C TYR A 288 -4.29 11.52 -24.13
N LEU A 289 -4.67 11.81 -25.39
CA LEU A 289 -4.04 12.85 -26.21
C LEU A 289 -4.21 14.24 -25.58
N TRP A 290 -5.38 14.54 -25.02
CA TRP A 290 -5.62 15.79 -24.30
C TRP A 290 -4.70 15.94 -23.07
N ARG A 291 -4.48 14.88 -22.30
CA ARG A 291 -3.54 14.87 -21.18
C ARG A 291 -2.09 15.06 -21.65
N PHE A 292 -1.72 14.42 -22.76
CA PHE A 292 -0.41 14.56 -23.37
C PHE A 292 -0.16 16.01 -23.80
N ALA A 293 -1.12 16.64 -24.47
CA ALA A 293 -1.02 18.01 -24.96
C ALA A 293 -0.96 19.05 -23.81
N ARG A 294 -1.65 18.80 -22.69
CA ARG A 294 -1.63 19.71 -21.52
C ARG A 294 -0.41 19.56 -20.62
N GLY A 295 0.26 18.41 -20.69
CA GLY A 295 1.33 18.09 -19.76
C GLY A 295 0.87 18.05 -18.30
N VAL A 296 1.82 18.00 -17.38
CA VAL A 296 1.62 18.28 -15.95
C VAL A 296 1.95 19.75 -15.76
N ARG A 297 0.96 20.57 -15.39
CA ARG A 297 1.25 21.95 -14.96
C ARG A 297 2.12 21.86 -13.72
N ARG A 298 3.33 22.38 -13.81
CA ARG A 298 4.19 22.72 -12.69
C ARG A 298 3.87 24.20 -12.42
N ASP A 299 2.87 24.43 -11.57
CA ASP A 299 2.62 25.77 -11.03
C ASP A 299 3.59 26.00 -9.88
#